data_4c90da123f8674dc6b715d71d74ecba3
#
_entry.id   4c90da123f8674dc6b715d71d74ecba3
#
_cell.length_a   1.000
_cell.length_b   1.000
_cell.length_c   1.000
_cell.angle_alpha   90.00
_cell.angle_beta   90.00
_cell.angle_gamma   90.00
#
_symmetry.space_group_name_H-M   'P 1'
#
loop_
_entity.id
_entity.type
_entity.pdbx_description
1 polymer ?
#
loop_
_entity_poly.entity_id
_entity_poly.type
_entity_poly.pdbx_seq_one_letter_code
_entity_poly.pdbx_strand_id
1 'polypeptide(L)'
;MKKSFFFAALVAIMCAFSSCVDEPTIIGKWQMNTMKMQLIMNGQVVQTVEEPIPGEDPMYWQFVDESTGKMIESVDGEVWEEEFTYTLNENVLTIAPAGYSDESMTCQVVNLTETELSITSAPEGESEYYQRTYNFTRVTE
;
A
#
# COMPACT_ATOMS: atom_id res chain seq x y z
N MET A 1 10.71 36.72 -10.09
CA MET A 1 11.93 35.92 -10.29
C MET A 1 12.73 35.71 -9.02
N LYS A 2 12.88 36.69 -8.15
CA LYS A 2 13.59 36.51 -6.87
C LYS A 2 12.88 35.52 -5.91
N LYS A 3 11.57 35.39 -5.99
CA LYS A 3 10.79 34.44 -5.16
C LYS A 3 10.99 32.98 -5.54
N SER A 4 11.23 32.69 -6.84
CA SER A 4 11.47 31.33 -7.30
C SER A 4 12.88 30.83 -6.94
N PHE A 5 13.84 31.73 -6.83
CA PHE A 5 15.19 31.39 -6.41
C PHE A 5 15.27 31.04 -4.93
N PHE A 6 14.47 31.73 -4.11
CA PHE A 6 14.40 31.46 -2.67
C PHE A 6 13.73 30.12 -2.39
N PHE A 7 12.72 29.78 -3.19
CA PHE A 7 12.01 28.53 -3.09
C PHE A 7 12.89 27.33 -3.47
N ALA A 8 13.70 27.49 -4.53
CA ALA A 8 14.63 26.46 -4.96
C ALA A 8 15.73 26.22 -3.92
N ALA A 9 16.21 27.27 -3.27
CA ALA A 9 17.20 27.14 -2.21
C ALA A 9 16.64 26.45 -0.97
N LEU A 10 15.37 26.71 -0.63
CA LEU A 10 14.70 26.06 0.51
C LEU A 10 14.47 24.56 0.27
N VAL A 11 14.08 24.21 -0.96
CA VAL A 11 13.91 22.80 -1.36
C VAL A 11 15.25 22.06 -1.34
N ALA A 12 16.32 22.70 -1.78
CA ALA A 12 17.66 22.12 -1.74
C ALA A 12 18.14 21.87 -0.30
N ILE A 13 17.81 22.78 0.62
CA ILE A 13 18.14 22.62 2.04
C ILE A 13 17.33 21.46 2.67
N MET A 14 16.05 21.33 2.33
CA MET A 14 15.23 20.22 2.79
C MET A 14 15.75 18.87 2.27
N CYS A 15 16.17 18.79 1.02
CA CYS A 15 16.78 17.60 0.45
C CYS A 15 18.09 17.22 1.15
N ALA A 16 18.88 18.21 1.57
CA ALA A 16 20.12 17.97 2.29
C ALA A 16 19.87 17.41 3.71
N PHE A 17 18.81 17.84 4.38
CA PHE A 17 18.42 17.29 5.67
C PHE A 17 17.76 15.91 5.54
N SER A 18 16.97 15.66 4.50
CA SER A 18 16.33 14.38 4.27
C SER A 18 17.32 13.27 3.90
N SER A 19 18.50 13.60 3.41
CA SER A 19 19.54 12.61 3.12
C SER A 19 20.15 11.99 4.38
N CYS A 20 19.91 12.56 5.56
CA CYS A 20 20.36 12.02 6.84
C CYS A 20 19.32 11.10 7.49
N VAL A 21 18.10 10.99 6.94
CA VAL A 21 17.02 10.16 7.42
C VAL A 21 16.64 9.21 6.28
N ASP A 22 16.69 7.91 6.56
CA ASP A 22 16.27 6.91 5.58
C ASP A 22 14.80 7.12 5.21
N GLU A 23 14.51 7.16 3.91
CA GLU A 23 13.14 7.21 3.43
C GLU A 23 12.43 5.91 3.81
N PRO A 24 11.13 5.96 4.21
CA PRO A 24 10.39 4.75 4.50
C PRO A 24 10.35 3.86 3.26
N THR A 25 10.58 2.57 3.46
CA THR A 25 10.52 1.57 2.40
C THR A 25 9.32 0.66 2.62
N ILE A 26 8.73 0.21 1.51
CA ILE A 26 7.67 -0.79 1.56
C ILE A 26 8.21 -2.18 1.93
N ILE A 27 9.51 -2.41 1.73
CA ILE A 27 10.14 -3.70 2.07
C ILE A 27 10.00 -3.96 3.57
N GLY A 28 9.47 -5.12 3.92
CA GLY A 28 9.20 -5.53 5.28
C GLY A 28 7.90 -6.29 5.40
N LYS A 29 7.54 -6.64 6.61
CA LYS A 29 6.32 -7.36 6.94
C LYS A 29 5.29 -6.40 7.52
N TRP A 30 4.09 -6.44 6.97
CA TRP A 30 3.00 -5.53 7.32
C TRP A 30 1.78 -6.34 7.75
N GLN A 31 1.27 -6.03 8.94
CA GLN A 31 0.03 -6.63 9.43
C GLN A 31 -1.16 -5.78 9.01
N MET A 32 -2.13 -6.39 8.35
CA MET A 32 -3.36 -5.72 7.98
C MET A 32 -4.23 -5.49 9.21
N ASN A 33 -4.61 -4.24 9.45
CA ASN A 33 -5.45 -3.85 10.58
C ASN A 33 -6.92 -3.74 10.19
N THR A 34 -7.18 -3.07 9.09
CA THR A 34 -8.55 -2.85 8.60
C THR A 34 -8.59 -2.96 7.09
N MET A 35 -9.75 -3.34 6.59
CA MET A 35 -10.10 -3.26 5.19
C MET A 35 -11.34 -2.37 5.06
N LYS A 36 -11.21 -1.31 4.28
CA LYS A 36 -12.30 -0.39 4.00
C LYS A 36 -12.77 -0.60 2.56
N MET A 37 -14.07 -0.75 2.37
CA MET A 37 -14.68 -0.84 1.06
C MET A 37 -15.67 0.31 0.89
N GLN A 38 -15.52 1.05 -0.19
CA GLN A 38 -16.41 2.17 -0.51
C GLN A 38 -17.05 1.93 -1.87
N LEU A 39 -18.37 2.06 -1.92
CA LEU A 39 -19.10 2.08 -3.19
C LEU A 39 -19.07 3.53 -3.72
N ILE A 40 -18.52 3.68 -4.91
CA ILE A 40 -18.42 4.98 -5.58
C ILE A 40 -19.32 4.96 -6.82
N MET A 41 -20.20 5.95 -6.90
CA MET A 41 -21.10 6.14 -8.04
C MET A 41 -20.94 7.58 -8.54
N ASN A 42 -20.60 7.72 -9.82
CA ASN A 42 -20.38 9.01 -10.46
C ASN A 42 -19.41 9.93 -9.70
N GLY A 43 -18.32 9.34 -9.17
CA GLY A 43 -17.30 10.07 -8.43
C GLY A 43 -17.65 10.39 -6.99
N GLN A 44 -18.78 9.93 -6.49
CA GLN A 44 -19.22 10.18 -5.10
C GLN A 44 -19.28 8.90 -4.29
N VAL A 45 -18.81 8.96 -3.05
CA VAL A 45 -18.93 7.85 -2.10
C VAL A 45 -20.36 7.76 -1.61
N VAL A 46 -21.05 6.66 -1.93
CA VAL A 46 -22.45 6.45 -1.53
C VAL A 46 -22.61 5.47 -0.38
N GLN A 47 -21.60 4.65 -0.14
CA GLN A 47 -21.58 3.70 0.97
C GLN A 47 -20.14 3.42 1.41
N THR A 48 -19.93 3.28 2.70
CA THR A 48 -18.64 2.89 3.28
C THR A 48 -18.84 1.77 4.28
N VAL A 49 -18.06 0.72 4.13
CA VAL A 49 -17.96 -0.37 5.09
C VAL A 49 -16.49 -0.50 5.48
N GLU A 50 -16.20 -0.47 6.77
CA GLU A 50 -14.85 -0.69 7.29
C GLU A 50 -14.89 -1.81 8.31
N GLU A 51 -14.07 -2.83 8.08
CA GLU A 51 -14.01 -4.00 8.92
C GLU A 51 -12.59 -4.18 9.49
N PRO A 52 -12.46 -4.37 10.81
CA PRO A 52 -11.17 -4.75 11.38
C PRO A 52 -10.84 -6.20 11.01
N ILE A 53 -9.57 -6.48 10.81
CA ILE A 53 -9.09 -7.85 10.64
C ILE A 53 -8.97 -8.48 12.03
N PRO A 54 -9.63 -9.62 12.28
CA PRO A 54 -9.56 -10.27 13.60
C PRO A 54 -8.13 -10.62 13.99
N GLY A 55 -7.75 -10.32 15.22
CA GLY A 55 -6.42 -10.63 15.74
C GLY A 55 -6.15 -12.12 15.88
N GLU A 56 -7.20 -12.94 15.88
CA GLU A 56 -7.09 -14.40 15.93
C GLU A 56 -6.67 -15.00 14.58
N ASP A 57 -7.05 -14.35 13.49
CA ASP A 57 -6.73 -14.75 12.12
C ASP A 57 -6.00 -13.62 11.39
N PRO A 58 -4.74 -13.33 11.78
CA PRO A 58 -4.04 -12.18 11.20
C PRO A 58 -3.70 -12.39 9.73
N MET A 59 -3.71 -11.28 9.00
CA MET A 59 -3.29 -11.22 7.60
C MET A 59 -2.06 -10.32 7.49
N TYR A 60 -1.07 -10.80 6.77
CA TYR A 60 0.17 -10.05 6.53
C TYR A 60 0.47 -9.96 5.04
N TRP A 61 1.01 -8.82 4.63
CA TRP A 61 1.70 -8.68 3.35
C TRP A 61 3.17 -8.44 3.66
N GLN A 62 4.02 -9.27 3.09
CA GLN A 62 5.47 -9.15 3.26
C GLN A 62 6.12 -8.86 1.91
N PHE A 63 6.75 -7.70 1.81
CA PHE A 63 7.56 -7.35 0.66
C PHE A 63 8.98 -7.77 0.98
N VAL A 64 9.45 -8.84 0.32
CA VAL A 64 10.73 -9.51 0.67
C VAL A 64 11.90 -8.73 0.12
N ASP A 65 11.78 -8.26 -1.12
CA ASP A 65 12.78 -7.45 -1.80
C ASP A 65 12.07 -6.46 -2.73
N GLU A 66 12.79 -5.86 -3.67
CA GLU A 66 12.26 -4.83 -4.58
C GLU A 66 11.27 -5.38 -5.63
N SER A 67 11.11 -6.69 -5.76
CA SER A 67 10.31 -7.29 -6.82
C SER A 67 9.42 -8.45 -6.38
N THR A 68 9.64 -8.99 -5.19
CA THR A 68 8.90 -10.16 -4.72
C THR A 68 8.35 -9.95 -3.32
N GLY A 69 7.25 -10.64 -3.03
CA GLY A 69 6.65 -10.65 -1.73
C GLY A 69 5.74 -11.84 -1.54
N LYS A 70 5.04 -11.87 -0.43
CA LYS A 70 4.06 -12.90 -0.13
C LYS A 70 2.94 -12.35 0.74
N MET A 71 1.75 -12.89 0.53
CA MET A 71 0.61 -12.72 1.41
C MET A 71 0.57 -13.89 2.36
N ILE A 72 0.37 -13.63 3.63
CA ILE A 72 0.33 -14.64 4.68
C ILE A 72 -1.02 -14.48 5.37
N GLU A 73 -1.80 -15.53 5.36
CA GLU A 73 -3.12 -15.55 5.96
C GLU A 73 -3.23 -16.71 6.93
N SER A 74 -3.79 -16.45 8.09
CA SER A 74 -4.08 -17.48 9.08
C SER A 74 -5.58 -17.71 9.13
N VAL A 75 -6.02 -18.95 8.95
CA VAL A 75 -7.42 -19.34 9.02
C VAL A 75 -7.53 -20.61 9.86
N ASP A 76 -8.28 -20.53 10.93
CA ASP A 76 -8.50 -21.67 11.87
C ASP A 76 -7.20 -22.32 12.35
N GLY A 77 -6.15 -21.53 12.56
CA GLY A 77 -4.85 -22.00 13.01
C GLY A 77 -3.95 -22.55 11.90
N GLU A 78 -4.42 -22.60 10.66
CA GLU A 78 -3.61 -22.97 9.52
C GLU A 78 -3.06 -21.71 8.85
N VAL A 79 -1.80 -21.75 8.44
CA VAL A 79 -1.11 -20.63 7.79
C VAL A 79 -1.03 -20.91 6.29
N TRP A 80 -1.54 -19.98 5.50
CA TRP A 80 -1.49 -20.01 4.04
C TRP A 80 -0.56 -18.91 3.56
N GLU A 81 0.32 -19.25 2.64
CA GLU A 81 1.21 -18.28 2.01
C GLU A 81 1.02 -18.30 0.49
N GLU A 82 0.89 -17.11 -0.09
CA GLU A 82 0.81 -16.94 -1.53
C GLU A 82 1.90 -15.95 -1.98
N GLU A 83 2.77 -16.39 -2.84
CA GLU A 83 3.84 -15.54 -3.38
C GLU A 83 3.32 -14.63 -4.49
N PHE A 84 3.86 -13.41 -4.55
CA PHE A 84 3.57 -12.48 -5.62
C PHE A 84 4.84 -11.77 -6.09
N THR A 85 4.77 -11.25 -7.31
CA THR A 85 5.75 -10.28 -7.81
C THR A 85 5.11 -8.90 -7.82
N TYR A 86 5.91 -7.86 -7.70
CA TYR A 86 5.39 -6.50 -7.70
C TYR A 86 6.35 -5.52 -8.33
N THR A 87 5.81 -4.39 -8.74
CA THR A 87 6.58 -3.19 -9.09
C THR A 87 6.00 -2.02 -8.33
N LEU A 88 6.86 -1.16 -7.83
CA LEU A 88 6.48 0.10 -7.21
C LEU A 88 7.17 1.22 -7.96
N ASN A 89 6.37 2.05 -8.63
CA ASN A 89 6.86 3.19 -9.38
C ASN A 89 6.17 4.45 -8.85
N GLU A 90 6.93 5.26 -8.13
CA GLU A 90 6.39 6.36 -7.32
C GLU A 90 5.38 5.81 -6.30
N ASN A 91 4.08 6.09 -6.47
CA ASN A 91 3.04 5.59 -5.59
C ASN A 91 2.16 4.53 -6.25
N VAL A 92 2.51 4.08 -7.44
CA VAL A 92 1.75 3.05 -8.17
C VAL A 92 2.35 1.69 -7.89
N LEU A 93 1.59 0.86 -7.21
CA LEU A 93 1.96 -0.50 -6.85
C LEU A 93 1.20 -1.48 -7.73
N THR A 94 1.91 -2.28 -8.52
CA THR A 94 1.33 -3.34 -9.32
C THR A 94 1.74 -4.68 -8.76
N ILE A 95 0.77 -5.50 -8.37
CA ILE A 95 0.98 -6.81 -7.77
C ILE A 95 0.42 -7.88 -8.69
N ALA A 96 1.19 -8.93 -8.94
CA ALA A 96 0.75 -10.09 -9.70
C ALA A 96 1.07 -11.36 -8.92
N PRO A 97 0.12 -12.32 -8.83
CA PRO A 97 0.44 -13.63 -8.26
C PRO A 97 1.61 -14.27 -8.99
N ALA A 98 2.47 -14.96 -8.26
CA ALA A 98 3.64 -15.60 -8.86
C ALA A 98 3.21 -16.63 -9.92
N GLY A 99 3.73 -16.48 -11.13
CA GLY A 99 3.36 -17.34 -12.25
C GLY A 99 2.12 -16.89 -13.05
N TYR A 100 1.43 -15.85 -12.62
CA TYR A 100 0.22 -15.35 -13.28
C TYR A 100 0.31 -13.85 -13.53
N SER A 101 1.24 -13.44 -14.37
CA SER A 101 1.46 -12.03 -14.68
C SER A 101 0.28 -11.33 -15.37
N ASP A 102 -0.63 -12.10 -15.96
CA ASP A 102 -1.84 -11.56 -16.61
C ASP A 102 -2.94 -11.17 -15.60
N GLU A 103 -2.81 -11.57 -14.34
CA GLU A 103 -3.77 -11.26 -13.28
C GLU A 103 -3.24 -10.18 -12.32
N SER A 104 -2.62 -9.14 -12.85
CA SER A 104 -2.07 -8.08 -12.04
C SER A 104 -3.15 -7.15 -11.48
N MET A 105 -2.93 -6.70 -10.26
CA MET A 105 -3.76 -5.69 -9.58
C MET A 105 -2.94 -4.41 -9.44
N THR A 106 -3.49 -3.29 -9.91
CA THR A 106 -2.85 -1.98 -9.76
C THR A 106 -3.47 -1.23 -8.60
N CYS A 107 -2.61 -0.75 -7.72
CA CYS A 107 -2.99 -0.05 -6.50
C CYS A 107 -2.25 1.27 -6.37
N GLN A 108 -2.75 2.14 -5.51
CA GLN A 108 -2.08 3.36 -5.10
C GLN A 108 -1.61 3.23 -3.66
N VAL A 109 -0.35 3.54 -3.39
CA VAL A 109 0.16 3.71 -2.04
C VAL A 109 -0.21 5.13 -1.60
N VAL A 110 -1.17 5.25 -0.70
CA VAL A 110 -1.68 6.55 -0.26
C VAL A 110 -1.01 7.05 1.01
N ASN A 111 -0.38 6.15 1.75
CA ASN A 111 0.42 6.48 2.92
C ASN A 111 1.52 5.43 3.11
N LEU A 112 2.73 5.87 3.34
CA LEU A 112 3.86 5.01 3.68
C LEU A 112 4.77 5.76 4.65
N THR A 113 4.84 5.25 5.87
CA THR A 113 5.74 5.72 6.92
C THR A 113 6.58 4.55 7.43
N GLU A 114 7.40 4.77 8.42
CA GLU A 114 8.16 3.69 9.05
C GLU A 114 7.27 2.65 9.74
N THR A 115 6.06 3.06 10.15
CA THR A 115 5.15 2.22 10.95
C THR A 115 3.82 1.93 10.27
N GLU A 116 3.42 2.71 9.28
CA GLU A 116 2.10 2.61 8.68
C GLU A 116 2.17 2.54 7.15
N LEU A 117 1.27 1.75 6.58
CA LEU A 117 1.09 1.60 5.13
C LEU A 117 -0.40 1.58 4.82
N SER A 118 -0.82 2.38 3.85
CA SER A 118 -2.18 2.33 3.31
C SER A 118 -2.15 2.20 1.80
N ILE A 119 -2.88 1.23 1.29
CA ILE A 119 -2.95 0.90 -0.13
C ILE A 119 -4.41 0.94 -0.57
N THR A 120 -4.67 1.62 -1.66
CA THR A 120 -6.02 1.73 -2.24
C THR A 120 -6.04 1.12 -3.62
N SER A 121 -7.04 0.29 -3.90
CA SER A 121 -7.28 -0.26 -5.24
C SER A 121 -8.64 0.16 -5.75
N ALA A 122 -8.71 0.50 -7.05
CA ALA A 122 -9.94 0.84 -7.73
C ALA A 122 -9.81 0.47 -9.21
N PRO A 123 -10.86 -0.12 -9.81
CA PRO A 123 -10.87 -0.34 -11.24
C PRO A 123 -10.93 0.98 -11.99
N GLU A 124 -10.23 1.04 -13.13
CA GLU A 124 -10.22 2.24 -13.96
C GLU A 124 -11.41 2.25 -14.93
N GLY A 125 -11.90 3.44 -15.20
CA GLY A 125 -12.85 3.68 -16.28
C GLY A 125 -14.30 3.32 -16.01
N GLU A 126 -14.65 2.96 -14.78
CA GLU A 126 -16.00 2.63 -14.38
C GLU A 126 -16.69 3.80 -13.66
N SER A 127 -17.98 4.00 -13.92
CA SER A 127 -18.77 5.03 -13.24
C SER A 127 -19.31 4.55 -11.89
N GLU A 128 -19.37 3.25 -11.70
CA GLU A 128 -19.78 2.61 -10.46
C GLU A 128 -18.78 1.50 -10.14
N TYR A 129 -18.12 1.59 -8.98
CA TYR A 129 -17.12 0.61 -8.59
C TYR A 129 -16.93 0.58 -7.08
N TYR A 130 -16.34 -0.52 -6.59
CA TYR A 130 -15.90 -0.64 -5.22
C TYR A 130 -14.42 -0.27 -5.12
N GLN A 131 -14.12 0.72 -4.31
CA GLN A 131 -12.75 1.08 -3.94
C GLN A 131 -12.40 0.38 -2.63
N ARG A 132 -11.28 -0.32 -2.62
CA ARG A 132 -10.79 -0.99 -1.42
C ARG A 132 -9.55 -0.28 -0.89
N THR A 133 -9.53 -0.09 0.41
CA THR A 133 -8.37 0.48 1.11
C THR A 133 -7.93 -0.50 2.19
N TYR A 134 -6.66 -0.85 2.15
CA TYR A 134 -6.04 -1.75 3.12
C TYR A 134 -5.09 -0.94 3.99
N ASN A 135 -5.27 -1.00 5.29
CA ASN A 135 -4.45 -0.30 6.28
C ASN A 135 -3.61 -1.31 7.06
N PHE A 136 -2.32 -1.04 7.12
CA PHE A 136 -1.33 -1.94 7.71
C PHE A 136 -0.48 -1.22 8.73
N THR A 137 0.03 -2.00 9.69
CA THR A 137 1.08 -1.59 10.62
C THR A 137 2.31 -2.47 10.40
N ARG A 138 3.50 -1.87 10.43
CA ARG A 138 4.75 -2.62 10.28
C ARG A 138 4.95 -3.55 11.47
N VAL A 139 5.27 -4.80 11.16
CA VAL A 139 5.65 -5.77 12.18
C VAL A 139 7.11 -5.53 12.55
N THR A 140 7.34 -5.24 13.81
CA THR A 140 8.69 -5.07 14.36
C THR A 140 9.04 -6.31 15.17
N GLU A 141 10.18 -6.88 14.85
CA GLU A 141 10.70 -8.04 15.59
C GLU A 141 11.79 -7.61 16.57
#